data_63c5d58ffe778a75975d12c02206de5d
#
_entry.id   63c5d58ffe778a75975d12c02206de5d
#
_cell.length_a   1.000
_cell.length_b   1.000
_cell.length_c   1.000
_cell.angle_alpha   90.00
_cell.angle_beta   90.00
_cell.angle_gamma   90.00
#
_symmetry.space_group_name_H-M   'P 1'
#
loop_
_entity.id
_entity.type
_entity.pdbx_description
1 polymer ?
#
loop_
_entity_poly.entity_id
_entity_poly.type
_entity_poly.pdbx_seq_one_letter_code
_entity_poly.pdbx_strand_id
1 'polypeptide(L)'
;MNASRITSLTLALFLLSGCGTGGTQLAPEQRTELYRTAIENARDQDLNEAVPVVTSTEDDVGQATFDILGLDPADCSACALSVSMMNVKAYGIAAVYPVDGREEQVREGLSAFIDMQRQNFQMYLADQYDIAQAARLETLSDGTILLVMCQDQDKVFEHIRSAIEETD
;
A
#
# COMPACT_ATOMS: atom_id res chain seq x y z
N MET A 1 54.22 45.68 -24.72
CA MET A 1 52.85 46.19 -24.92
C MET A 1 51.96 45.02 -25.27
N ASN A 2 51.40 44.32 -24.28
CA ASN A 2 50.46 43.22 -24.50
C ASN A 2 49.27 43.40 -23.59
N ALA A 3 48.15 43.74 -24.17
CA ALA A 3 46.87 43.89 -23.47
C ALA A 3 46.23 42.52 -23.26
N SER A 4 46.12 42.13 -22.00
CA SER A 4 45.38 40.91 -21.58
C SER A 4 43.88 41.20 -21.49
N ARG A 5 43.07 40.53 -22.33
CA ARG A 5 41.62 40.61 -22.26
C ARG A 5 41.10 39.62 -21.22
N ILE A 6 40.55 40.12 -20.13
CA ILE A 6 39.83 39.31 -19.13
C ILE A 6 38.38 39.14 -19.61
N THR A 7 38.02 37.93 -19.95
CA THR A 7 36.63 37.57 -20.30
C THR A 7 35.91 37.18 -19.01
N SER A 8 35.03 38.05 -18.53
CA SER A 8 34.14 37.73 -17.40
C SER A 8 33.06 36.77 -17.86
N LEU A 9 33.07 35.55 -17.32
CA LEU A 9 32.00 34.55 -17.46
C LEU A 9 30.96 34.80 -16.39
N THR A 10 29.85 35.43 -16.79
CA THR A 10 28.71 35.68 -15.91
C THR A 10 27.89 34.38 -15.78
N LEU A 11 27.98 33.70 -14.62
CA LEU A 11 27.18 32.52 -14.31
C LEU A 11 25.78 33.01 -13.86
N ALA A 12 24.79 32.87 -14.74
CA ALA A 12 23.41 33.15 -14.46
C ALA A 12 22.83 32.01 -13.60
N LEU A 13 22.64 32.29 -12.30
CA LEU A 13 21.98 31.39 -11.35
C LEU A 13 20.45 31.55 -11.54
N PHE A 14 19.82 30.63 -12.27
CA PHE A 14 18.37 30.54 -12.35
C PHE A 14 17.82 29.98 -11.03
N LEU A 15 17.37 30.84 -10.13
CA LEU A 15 16.53 30.48 -9.00
C LEU A 15 15.10 30.27 -9.53
N LEU A 16 14.73 29.01 -9.78
CA LEU A 16 13.35 28.62 -9.93
C LEU A 16 12.68 28.61 -8.56
N SER A 17 12.14 29.76 -8.15
CA SER A 17 11.20 29.83 -7.02
C SER A 17 9.86 29.28 -7.49
N GLY A 18 9.67 27.98 -7.40
CA GLY A 18 8.35 27.35 -7.48
C GLY A 18 7.71 27.38 -6.09
N CYS A 19 6.98 28.43 -5.73
CA CYS A 19 6.00 28.38 -4.65
C CYS A 19 4.80 27.57 -5.16
N GLY A 20 4.82 26.25 -5.01
CA GLY A 20 3.66 25.38 -5.02
C GLY A 20 3.34 25.00 -3.58
N THR A 21 2.24 25.47 -3.04
CA THR A 21 1.59 24.90 -1.85
C THR A 21 0.96 23.58 -2.26
N GLY A 22 1.77 22.53 -2.38
CA GLY A 22 1.35 21.16 -2.52
C GLY A 22 2.26 20.35 -1.62
N GLY A 23 1.72 19.51 -0.74
CA GLY A 23 2.48 18.51 -0.01
C GLY A 23 3.39 17.78 -0.99
N THR A 24 4.58 17.40 -0.56
CA THR A 24 5.55 16.70 -1.41
C THR A 24 4.99 15.31 -1.66
N GLN A 25 4.29 15.12 -2.78
CA GLN A 25 3.73 13.82 -3.14
C GLN A 25 4.88 12.79 -3.21
N LEU A 26 4.78 11.74 -2.40
CA LEU A 26 5.79 10.68 -2.36
C LEU A 26 5.92 9.99 -3.73
N ALA A 27 7.15 9.70 -4.15
CA ALA A 27 7.37 8.87 -5.32
C ALA A 27 6.82 7.44 -5.09
N PRO A 28 6.39 6.72 -6.15
CA PRO A 28 5.81 5.38 -6.02
C PRO A 28 6.65 4.42 -5.19
N GLU A 29 7.96 4.41 -5.37
CA GLU A 29 8.89 3.55 -4.64
C GLU A 29 8.96 3.90 -3.15
N GLN A 30 8.93 5.21 -2.83
CA GLN A 30 8.92 5.69 -1.45
C GLN A 30 7.61 5.33 -0.74
N ARG A 31 6.49 5.44 -1.47
CA ARG A 31 5.16 5.08 -0.98
C ARG A 31 5.05 3.57 -0.75
N THR A 32 5.56 2.75 -1.65
CA THR A 32 5.63 1.29 -1.50
C THR A 32 6.43 0.89 -0.25
N GLU A 33 7.59 1.51 -0.03
CA GLU A 33 8.43 1.25 1.14
C GLU A 33 7.77 1.71 2.45
N LEU A 34 7.07 2.85 2.43
CA LEU A 34 6.26 3.32 3.55
C LEU A 34 5.18 2.30 3.92
N TYR A 35 4.43 1.80 2.94
CA TYR A 35 3.37 0.82 3.15
C TYR A 35 3.91 -0.49 3.70
N ARG A 36 5.01 -1.00 3.11
CA ARG A 36 5.67 -2.21 3.59
C ARG A 36 6.06 -2.07 5.05
N THR A 37 6.74 -0.99 5.40
CA THR A 37 7.20 -0.72 6.76
C THR A 37 6.03 -0.54 7.73
N ALA A 38 4.97 0.17 7.33
CA ALA A 38 3.77 0.36 8.15
C ALA A 38 3.08 -0.96 8.47
N ILE A 39 2.95 -1.87 7.49
CA ILE A 39 2.36 -3.20 7.69
C ILE A 39 3.25 -4.04 8.60
N GLU A 40 4.56 -4.10 8.36
CA GLU A 40 5.49 -4.90 9.16
C GLU A 40 5.54 -4.44 10.62
N ASN A 41 5.47 -3.13 10.88
CA ASN A 41 5.47 -2.57 12.23
C ASN A 41 4.13 -2.72 12.97
N ALA A 42 3.03 -2.91 12.23
CA ALA A 42 1.70 -3.10 12.82
C ALA A 42 1.47 -4.53 13.37
N ARG A 43 2.39 -5.46 13.17
CA ARG A 43 2.29 -6.88 13.53
C ARG A 43 3.60 -7.41 14.09
N ASP A 44 3.57 -8.59 14.70
CA ASP A 44 4.75 -9.21 15.27
C ASP A 44 5.67 -9.84 14.20
N GLN A 45 6.89 -10.17 14.61
CA GLN A 45 7.91 -10.74 13.73
C GLN A 45 7.53 -12.13 13.22
N ASP A 46 6.90 -12.97 14.05
CA ASP A 46 6.51 -14.33 13.66
C ASP A 46 5.51 -14.28 12.51
N LEU A 47 4.59 -13.30 12.53
CA LEU A 47 3.64 -13.08 11.46
C LEU A 47 4.32 -12.50 10.20
N ASN A 48 5.30 -11.63 10.36
CA ASN A 48 6.10 -11.11 9.23
C ASN A 48 6.85 -12.23 8.49
N GLU A 49 7.36 -13.23 9.22
CA GLU A 49 8.04 -14.38 8.63
C GLU A 49 7.06 -15.37 7.98
N ALA A 50 5.90 -15.60 8.62
CA ALA A 50 4.91 -16.56 8.15
C ALA A 50 4.09 -16.06 6.95
N VAL A 51 3.82 -14.76 6.88
CA VAL A 51 3.01 -14.11 5.84
C VAL A 51 3.73 -12.83 5.40
N PRO A 52 4.74 -12.95 4.52
CA PRO A 52 5.57 -11.82 4.11
C PRO A 52 4.76 -10.74 3.39
N VAL A 53 5.28 -9.51 3.41
CA VAL A 53 4.74 -8.41 2.62
C VAL A 53 5.28 -8.49 1.19
N VAL A 54 4.38 -8.48 0.22
CA VAL A 54 4.64 -8.50 -1.22
C VAL A 54 4.43 -7.09 -1.78
N THR A 55 5.33 -6.66 -2.64
CA THR A 55 5.28 -5.32 -3.27
C THR A 55 5.34 -5.35 -4.79
N SER A 56 5.50 -6.53 -5.39
CA SER A 56 5.60 -6.71 -6.85
C SER A 56 5.12 -8.10 -7.27
N THR A 57 5.05 -8.33 -8.57
CA THR A 57 4.71 -9.62 -9.20
C THR A 57 5.92 -10.31 -9.81
N GLU A 58 7.13 -10.01 -9.35
CA GLU A 58 8.37 -10.56 -9.92
C GLU A 58 8.54 -12.06 -9.67
N ASP A 59 7.88 -12.60 -8.65
CA ASP A 59 7.91 -14.02 -8.31
C ASP A 59 6.49 -14.63 -8.23
N ASP A 60 6.43 -15.96 -8.11
CA ASP A 60 5.17 -16.72 -8.05
C ASP A 60 4.31 -16.34 -6.83
N VAL A 61 4.94 -15.97 -5.70
CA VAL A 61 4.23 -15.54 -4.48
C VAL A 61 3.59 -14.19 -4.71
N GLY A 62 4.31 -13.28 -5.36
CA GLY A 62 3.79 -11.98 -5.76
C GLY A 62 2.59 -12.12 -6.67
N GLN A 63 2.72 -12.89 -7.75
CA GLN A 63 1.62 -13.14 -8.69
C GLN A 63 0.38 -13.72 -7.98
N ALA A 64 0.56 -14.76 -7.18
CA ALA A 64 -0.53 -15.39 -6.43
C ALA A 64 -1.19 -14.42 -5.43
N THR A 65 -0.41 -13.53 -4.79
CA THR A 65 -0.95 -12.52 -3.85
C THR A 65 -1.87 -11.53 -4.56
N PHE A 66 -1.46 -10.99 -5.72
CA PHE A 66 -2.29 -10.10 -6.52
C PHE A 66 -3.57 -10.80 -7.01
N ASP A 67 -3.45 -12.03 -7.51
CA ASP A 67 -4.58 -12.83 -7.98
C ASP A 67 -5.61 -13.09 -6.86
N ILE A 68 -5.14 -13.47 -5.65
CA ILE A 68 -6.01 -13.72 -4.50
C ILE A 68 -6.76 -12.47 -4.07
N LEU A 69 -6.11 -11.30 -4.09
CA LEU A 69 -6.70 -10.02 -3.72
C LEU A 69 -7.56 -9.40 -4.84
N GLY A 70 -7.57 -10.00 -6.03
CA GLY A 70 -8.32 -9.52 -7.19
C GLY A 70 -7.78 -8.20 -7.75
N LEU A 71 -6.45 -7.98 -7.65
CA LEU A 71 -5.78 -6.77 -8.09
C LEU A 71 -5.06 -6.98 -9.42
N ASP A 72 -5.21 -6.02 -10.34
CA ASP A 72 -4.32 -5.91 -11.51
C ASP A 72 -3.10 -5.05 -11.11
N PRO A 73 -1.87 -5.57 -11.24
CA PRO A 73 -0.67 -4.79 -10.98
C PRO A 73 -0.60 -3.47 -11.76
N ALA A 74 -1.20 -3.43 -12.96
CA ALA A 74 -1.25 -2.23 -13.79
C ALA A 74 -2.14 -1.12 -13.22
N ASP A 75 -3.03 -1.45 -12.29
CA ASP A 75 -3.90 -0.49 -11.61
C ASP A 75 -3.28 0.09 -10.33
N CYS A 76 -2.11 -0.43 -9.91
CA CYS A 76 -1.42 -0.07 -8.67
C CYS A 76 -0.19 0.78 -8.97
N SER A 77 -0.21 2.07 -8.60
CA SER A 77 0.97 2.95 -8.69
C SER A 77 2.00 2.63 -7.60
N ALA A 78 1.53 2.31 -6.40
CA ALA A 78 2.33 1.81 -5.29
C ALA A 78 1.50 0.82 -4.46
N CYS A 79 2.10 -0.24 -3.95
CA CYS A 79 1.38 -1.17 -3.10
C CYS A 79 2.29 -1.95 -2.15
N ALA A 80 1.71 -2.40 -1.04
CA ALA A 80 2.25 -3.43 -0.17
C ALA A 80 1.11 -4.34 0.29
N LEU A 81 1.25 -5.62 0.03
CA LEU A 81 0.20 -6.63 0.13
C LEU A 81 0.66 -7.78 1.02
N SER A 82 -0.22 -8.32 1.85
CA SER A 82 0.07 -9.50 2.64
C SER A 82 -1.20 -10.32 2.81
N VAL A 83 -1.22 -11.56 2.34
CA VAL A 83 -2.39 -12.43 2.38
C VAL A 83 -2.00 -13.83 2.81
N SER A 84 -2.85 -14.49 3.60
CA SER A 84 -2.65 -15.90 3.92
C SER A 84 -2.96 -16.77 2.71
N MET A 85 -1.99 -17.59 2.29
CA MET A 85 -2.19 -18.64 1.28
C MET A 85 -2.94 -19.85 1.84
N MET A 86 -3.18 -19.89 3.15
CA MET A 86 -3.91 -20.99 3.81
C MET A 86 -5.38 -20.66 3.92
N ASN A 87 -6.23 -21.50 3.36
CA ASN A 87 -7.70 -21.36 3.36
C ASN A 87 -8.36 -21.66 4.73
N VAL A 88 -7.59 -21.66 5.81
CA VAL A 88 -8.06 -21.82 7.20
C VAL A 88 -7.86 -20.55 8.03
N LYS A 89 -7.39 -19.46 7.41
CA LYS A 89 -7.19 -18.15 8.07
C LYS A 89 -7.77 -17.03 7.22
N ALA A 90 -8.71 -16.28 7.80
CA ALA A 90 -9.14 -15.00 7.27
C ALA A 90 -8.07 -13.95 7.57
N TYR A 91 -7.17 -13.75 6.62
CA TYR A 91 -6.09 -12.79 6.75
C TYR A 91 -5.77 -12.13 5.41
N GLY A 92 -5.80 -10.81 5.40
CA GLY A 92 -5.37 -9.99 4.27
C GLY A 92 -5.17 -8.54 4.71
N ILE A 93 -4.00 -7.99 4.38
CA ILE A 93 -3.69 -6.56 4.52
C ILE A 93 -3.21 -6.07 3.17
N ALA A 94 -3.79 -4.97 2.69
CA ALA A 94 -3.38 -4.32 1.46
C ALA A 94 -3.41 -2.81 1.63
N ALA A 95 -2.29 -2.15 1.37
CA ALA A 95 -2.20 -0.71 1.20
C ALA A 95 -1.86 -0.47 -0.27
N VAL A 96 -2.76 0.19 -1.00
CA VAL A 96 -2.64 0.41 -2.45
C VAL A 96 -2.88 1.87 -2.77
N TYR A 97 -1.95 2.49 -3.50
CA TYR A 97 -2.17 3.77 -4.15
C TYR A 97 -2.52 3.50 -5.62
N PRO A 98 -3.75 3.74 -6.03
CA PRO A 98 -4.19 3.45 -7.39
C PRO A 98 -3.48 4.33 -8.42
N VAL A 99 -3.38 3.84 -9.65
CA VAL A 99 -3.15 4.69 -10.81
C VAL A 99 -4.37 5.59 -11.02
N ASP A 100 -4.18 6.81 -11.47
CA ASP A 100 -5.27 7.79 -11.70
C ASP A 100 -6.43 7.18 -12.49
N GLY A 101 -7.63 7.25 -11.90
CA GLY A 101 -8.87 6.71 -12.49
C GLY A 101 -9.04 5.19 -12.34
N ARG A 102 -8.23 4.53 -11.49
CA ARG A 102 -8.31 3.10 -11.19
C ARG A 102 -8.78 2.77 -9.75
N GLU A 103 -9.22 3.78 -9.02
CA GLU A 103 -9.65 3.65 -7.61
C GLU A 103 -10.79 2.65 -7.46
N GLU A 104 -11.76 2.67 -8.40
CA GLU A 104 -12.92 1.78 -8.35
C GLU A 104 -12.51 0.32 -8.58
N GLN A 105 -11.65 0.05 -9.57
CA GLN A 105 -11.16 -1.30 -9.88
C GLN A 105 -10.41 -1.92 -8.70
N VAL A 106 -9.53 -1.15 -8.06
CA VAL A 106 -8.81 -1.58 -6.85
C VAL A 106 -9.78 -1.88 -5.70
N ARG A 107 -10.77 -0.99 -5.46
CA ARG A 107 -11.78 -1.23 -4.41
C ARG A 107 -12.66 -2.44 -4.70
N GLU A 108 -13.08 -2.63 -5.94
CA GLU A 108 -13.88 -3.80 -6.34
C GLU A 108 -13.12 -5.11 -6.12
N GLY A 109 -11.84 -5.19 -6.50
CA GLY A 109 -11.00 -6.36 -6.26
C GLY A 109 -10.89 -6.70 -4.77
N LEU A 110 -10.52 -5.72 -3.94
CA LEU A 110 -10.40 -5.90 -2.50
C LEU A 110 -11.75 -6.23 -1.83
N SER A 111 -12.86 -5.64 -2.29
CA SER A 111 -14.20 -5.96 -1.79
C SER A 111 -14.60 -7.39 -2.15
N ALA A 112 -14.32 -7.83 -3.37
CA ALA A 112 -14.59 -9.20 -3.81
C ALA A 112 -13.78 -10.22 -3.00
N PHE A 113 -12.53 -9.91 -2.65
CA PHE A 113 -11.73 -10.73 -1.75
C PHE A 113 -12.38 -10.86 -0.36
N ILE A 114 -12.85 -9.77 0.25
CA ILE A 114 -13.57 -9.82 1.53
C ILE A 114 -14.79 -10.73 1.43
N ASP A 115 -15.60 -10.57 0.40
CA ASP A 115 -16.81 -11.36 0.21
C ASP A 115 -16.51 -12.85 -0.03
N MET A 116 -15.45 -13.16 -0.77
CA MET A 116 -14.96 -14.53 -0.93
C MET A 116 -14.55 -15.14 0.42
N GLN A 117 -13.81 -14.41 1.27
CA GLN A 117 -13.41 -14.88 2.60
C GLN A 117 -14.63 -15.12 3.50
N ARG A 118 -15.63 -14.24 3.49
CA ARG A 118 -16.90 -14.43 4.22
C ARG A 118 -17.61 -15.70 3.77
N GLN A 119 -17.73 -15.93 2.48
CA GLN A 119 -18.35 -17.15 1.93
C GLN A 119 -17.58 -18.42 2.31
N ASN A 120 -16.26 -18.37 2.27
CA ASN A 120 -15.41 -19.51 2.60
C ASN A 120 -15.54 -19.95 4.05
N PHE A 121 -15.69 -19.01 4.99
CA PHE A 121 -15.69 -19.33 6.43
C PHE A 121 -17.08 -19.46 7.04
N GLN A 122 -18.14 -18.98 6.39
CA GLN A 122 -19.49 -18.90 6.94
C GLN A 122 -20.01 -20.22 7.55
N MET A 123 -19.64 -21.38 7.00
CA MET A 123 -20.24 -22.65 7.34
C MET A 123 -19.44 -23.51 8.34
N TYR A 124 -18.16 -23.23 8.59
CA TYR A 124 -17.32 -24.15 9.36
C TYR A 124 -16.20 -23.55 10.20
N LEU A 125 -15.87 -22.26 10.09
CA LEU A 125 -14.87 -21.56 10.88
C LEU A 125 -15.42 -20.24 11.39
N ALA A 126 -16.26 -20.31 12.43
CA ALA A 126 -17.01 -19.17 12.96
C ALA A 126 -16.09 -18.00 13.40
N ASP A 127 -14.95 -18.30 14.03
CA ASP A 127 -13.97 -17.32 14.44
C ASP A 127 -13.30 -16.61 13.24
N GLN A 128 -13.05 -17.33 12.15
CA GLN A 128 -12.51 -16.74 10.91
C GLN A 128 -13.59 -15.96 10.14
N TYR A 129 -14.82 -16.43 10.20
CA TYR A 129 -15.96 -15.70 9.65
C TYR A 129 -16.15 -14.35 10.35
N ASP A 130 -16.06 -14.30 11.66
CA ASP A 130 -16.14 -13.06 12.44
C ASP A 130 -15.03 -12.07 12.04
N ILE A 131 -13.81 -12.55 11.82
CA ILE A 131 -12.69 -11.73 11.31
C ILE A 131 -13.02 -11.19 9.92
N ALA A 132 -13.50 -12.04 9.00
CA ALA A 132 -13.85 -11.61 7.65
C ALA A 132 -15.04 -10.63 7.62
N GLN A 133 -16.01 -10.80 8.53
CA GLN A 133 -17.15 -9.89 8.67
C GLN A 133 -16.74 -8.49 9.13
N ALA A 134 -15.77 -8.41 10.03
CA ALA A 134 -15.32 -7.16 10.59
C ALA A 134 -14.17 -6.50 9.78
N ALA A 135 -13.79 -7.07 8.60
CA ALA A 135 -12.76 -6.49 7.72
C ALA A 135 -13.04 -5.02 7.39
N ARG A 136 -11.99 -4.19 7.47
CA ARG A 136 -12.06 -2.76 7.16
C ARG A 136 -11.45 -2.50 5.79
N LEU A 137 -12.17 -1.75 4.95
CA LEU A 137 -11.73 -1.29 3.64
C LEU A 137 -12.10 0.19 3.50
N GLU A 138 -11.11 1.05 3.58
CA GLU A 138 -11.29 2.51 3.56
C GLU A 138 -10.34 3.17 2.55
N THR A 139 -10.72 4.35 2.05
CA THR A 139 -9.83 5.24 1.32
C THR A 139 -9.35 6.32 2.29
N LEU A 140 -8.04 6.42 2.47
CA LEU A 140 -7.39 7.38 3.35
C LEU A 140 -7.38 8.77 2.73
N SER A 141 -6.99 9.78 3.51
CA SER A 141 -6.97 11.20 3.09
C SER A 141 -6.00 11.48 1.94
N ASP A 142 -4.91 10.69 1.82
CA ASP A 142 -3.93 10.78 0.75
C ASP A 142 -4.35 10.04 -0.54
N GLY A 143 -5.50 9.35 -0.55
CA GLY A 143 -5.99 8.52 -1.65
C GLY A 143 -5.59 7.05 -1.58
N THR A 144 -4.81 6.64 -0.58
CA THR A 144 -4.49 5.22 -0.33
C THR A 144 -5.74 4.41 -0.03
N ILE A 145 -5.93 3.28 -0.68
CA ILE A 145 -6.96 2.29 -0.35
C ILE A 145 -6.33 1.28 0.60
N LEU A 146 -6.84 1.24 1.84
CA LEU A 146 -6.35 0.36 2.90
C LEU A 146 -7.38 -0.70 3.25
N LEU A 147 -7.01 -1.98 3.08
CA LEU A 147 -7.73 -3.14 3.58
C LEU A 147 -6.98 -3.72 4.77
N VAL A 148 -7.70 -4.01 5.85
CA VAL A 148 -7.20 -4.83 6.96
C VAL A 148 -8.26 -5.87 7.36
N MET A 149 -7.89 -7.14 7.26
CA MET A 149 -8.64 -8.31 7.69
C MET A 149 -7.71 -9.22 8.49
N CYS A 150 -7.75 -9.14 9.80
CA CYS A 150 -6.95 -9.96 10.71
C CYS A 150 -7.55 -9.92 12.12
N GLN A 151 -6.97 -10.68 13.04
CA GLN A 151 -7.28 -10.51 14.46
C GLN A 151 -6.86 -9.10 14.92
N ASP A 152 -7.64 -8.47 15.82
CA ASP A 152 -7.41 -7.11 16.32
C ASP A 152 -7.29 -6.03 15.21
N GLN A 153 -8.03 -6.23 14.12
CA GLN A 153 -7.96 -5.43 12.90
C GLN A 153 -8.11 -3.92 13.11
N ASP A 154 -8.92 -3.46 14.06
CA ASP A 154 -9.07 -2.04 14.34
C ASP A 154 -7.75 -1.41 14.80
N LYS A 155 -7.02 -2.11 15.69
CA LYS A 155 -5.72 -1.66 16.17
C LYS A 155 -4.68 -1.65 15.06
N VAL A 156 -4.65 -2.71 14.26
CA VAL A 156 -3.73 -2.84 13.11
C VAL A 156 -4.04 -1.77 12.06
N PHE A 157 -5.31 -1.56 11.75
CA PHE A 157 -5.76 -0.54 10.81
C PHE A 157 -5.32 0.87 11.24
N GLU A 158 -5.59 1.25 12.49
CA GLU A 158 -5.24 2.57 13.00
C GLU A 158 -3.72 2.79 13.03
N HIS A 159 -2.93 1.75 13.33
CA HIS A 159 -1.48 1.83 13.29
C HIS A 159 -0.97 2.11 11.86
N ILE A 160 -1.44 1.33 10.88
CA ILE A 160 -1.02 1.51 9.47
C ILE A 160 -1.50 2.87 8.95
N ARG A 161 -2.76 3.25 9.21
CA ARG A 161 -3.31 4.54 8.81
C ARG A 161 -2.47 5.70 9.35
N SER A 162 -2.18 5.69 10.65
CA SER A 162 -1.40 6.77 11.28
C SER A 162 0.00 6.87 10.66
N ALA A 163 0.67 5.73 10.40
CA ALA A 163 1.99 5.73 9.79
C ALA A 163 2.00 6.33 8.36
N ILE A 164 0.91 6.11 7.60
CA ILE A 164 0.75 6.65 6.25
C ILE A 164 0.44 8.15 6.32
N GLU A 165 -0.55 8.55 7.13
CA GLU A 165 -1.03 9.94 7.20
C GLU A 165 -0.05 10.90 7.89
N GLU A 166 0.87 10.42 8.75
CA GLU A 166 1.92 11.23 9.39
C GLU A 166 3.09 11.55 8.44
N THR A 167 3.21 10.82 7.33
CA THR A 167 4.35 10.94 6.40
C THR A 167 4.00 11.77 5.16
N ASP A 168 2.72 11.98 4.87
CA ASP A 168 2.21 12.77 3.76
C ASP A 168 1.96 14.23 4.19
#